data_549308e1d315f23bde6d794ba6e4093d
#
_entry.id   549308e1d315f23bde6d794ba6e4093d
#
_cell.length_a   1.000
_cell.length_b   1.000
_cell.length_c   1.000
_cell.angle_alpha   90.00
_cell.angle_beta   90.00
_cell.angle_gamma   90.00
#
_symmetry.space_group_name_H-M   'P 1'
#
loop_
_entity.id
_entity.type
_entity.pdbx_description
1 polymer ?
#
loop_
_entity_poly.entity_id
_entity_poly.type
_entity_poly.pdbx_seq_one_letter_code
_entity_poly.pdbx_strand_id
1 'polypeptide(L)'
;MSAATSHAISIEPMTAADWPAVRRIYAQGIATGDATLEREAPDWDHFDRSHPTECRFVARDGSRGEILGWTALGHYSARKVYSGVAWESVYVAEGARGQGVGQALLRALIEASEIAGYWTLFAGIMAENRASLALHERVGFRRIGTQRRLGQDAAGRWRDVVLLEHRSDVAGSD
;
A
#
# COMPACT_ATOMS: atom_id res chain seq x y z
N MET A 1 8.15 33.20 13.68
CA MET A 1 7.12 32.16 13.76
C MET A 1 6.80 31.72 12.34
N SER A 2 7.44 30.63 11.87
CA SER A 2 7.24 30.13 10.51
C SER A 2 5.94 29.31 10.51
N ALA A 3 4.93 29.78 9.81
CA ALA A 3 3.72 29.04 9.55
C ALA A 3 4.10 27.81 8.70
N ALA A 4 3.94 26.61 9.26
CA ALA A 4 4.04 25.40 8.49
C ALA A 4 2.93 25.46 7.43
N THR A 5 3.30 25.68 6.19
CA THR A 5 2.40 25.61 5.05
C THR A 5 1.93 24.16 4.97
N SER A 6 0.71 23.89 5.43
CA SER A 6 0.06 22.61 5.24
C SER A 6 -0.14 22.45 3.72
N HIS A 7 0.73 21.70 3.09
CA HIS A 7 0.60 21.37 1.68
C HIS A 7 -0.59 20.41 1.54
N ALA A 8 -1.61 20.83 0.80
CA ALA A 8 -2.76 19.98 0.53
C ALA A 8 -2.28 18.76 -0.27
N ILE A 9 -2.51 17.57 0.28
CA ILE A 9 -2.24 16.30 -0.40
C ILE A 9 -3.48 15.98 -1.24
N SER A 10 -3.31 15.78 -2.56
CA SER A 10 -4.36 15.23 -3.43
C SER A 10 -4.12 13.74 -3.66
N ILE A 11 -5.19 12.96 -3.66
CA ILE A 11 -5.16 11.53 -4.02
C ILE A 11 -5.78 11.40 -5.42
N GLU A 12 -5.02 10.86 -6.34
CA GLU A 12 -5.38 10.78 -7.75
C GLU A 12 -5.20 9.35 -8.28
N PRO A 13 -6.00 8.90 -9.28
CA PRO A 13 -5.76 7.64 -9.94
C PRO A 13 -4.34 7.56 -10.52
N MET A 14 -3.67 6.43 -10.32
CA MET A 14 -2.32 6.20 -10.88
C MET A 14 -2.40 5.93 -12.38
N THR A 15 -1.52 6.57 -13.12
CA THR A 15 -1.36 6.40 -14.57
C THR A 15 0.05 5.91 -14.93
N ALA A 16 0.24 5.48 -16.17
CA ALA A 16 1.58 5.11 -16.68
C ALA A 16 2.60 6.25 -16.58
N ALA A 17 2.15 7.52 -16.70
CA ALA A 17 3.01 8.68 -16.57
C ALA A 17 3.61 8.84 -15.16
N ASP A 18 2.96 8.30 -14.15
CA ASP A 18 3.40 8.37 -12.75
C ASP A 18 4.46 7.30 -12.43
N TRP A 19 4.58 6.27 -13.28
CA TRP A 19 5.38 5.10 -12.99
C TRP A 19 6.85 5.40 -12.64
N PRO A 20 7.57 6.31 -13.30
CA PRO A 20 8.95 6.61 -12.91
C PRO A 20 9.08 7.06 -11.44
N ALA A 21 8.13 7.85 -10.94
CA ALA A 21 8.11 8.30 -9.55
C ALA A 21 7.64 7.18 -8.61
N VAL A 22 6.61 6.43 -8.98
CA VAL A 22 6.10 5.27 -8.23
C VAL A 22 7.20 4.23 -8.06
N ARG A 23 7.90 3.86 -9.14
CA ARG A 23 9.01 2.90 -9.12
C ARG A 23 10.14 3.36 -8.22
N ARG A 24 10.49 4.65 -8.25
CA ARG A 24 11.51 5.23 -7.36
C ARG A 24 11.11 5.09 -5.88
N ILE A 25 9.86 5.39 -5.53
CA ILE A 25 9.34 5.26 -4.16
C ILE A 25 9.32 3.79 -3.73
N TYR A 26 8.93 2.88 -4.64
CA TYR A 26 8.98 1.44 -4.39
C TYR A 26 10.41 0.98 -4.09
N ALA A 27 11.38 1.41 -4.89
CA ALA A 27 12.81 1.10 -4.68
C ALA A 27 13.34 1.66 -3.34
N GLN A 28 12.90 2.85 -2.91
CA GLN A 28 13.20 3.37 -1.57
C GLN A 28 12.66 2.45 -0.47
N GLY A 29 11.45 1.93 -0.62
CA GLY A 29 10.88 0.96 0.31
C GLY A 29 11.68 -0.34 0.37
N ILE A 30 12.03 -0.91 -0.79
CA ILE A 30 12.88 -2.10 -0.89
C ILE A 30 14.22 -1.87 -0.17
N ALA A 31 14.83 -0.71 -0.37
CA ALA A 31 16.13 -0.38 0.23
C ALA A 31 16.11 -0.33 1.76
N THR A 32 14.94 -0.13 2.39
CA THR A 32 14.83 -0.18 3.86
C THR A 32 15.03 -1.60 4.42
N GLY A 33 14.77 -2.64 3.62
CA GLY A 33 14.76 -4.03 4.06
C GLY A 33 13.56 -4.43 4.92
N ASP A 34 12.67 -3.51 5.25
CA ASP A 34 11.52 -3.72 6.15
C ASP A 34 10.15 -3.50 5.49
N ALA A 35 10.12 -3.10 4.21
CA ALA A 35 8.86 -2.83 3.51
C ALA A 35 8.35 -4.04 2.72
N THR A 36 9.25 -4.86 2.17
CA THR A 36 8.90 -5.99 1.31
C THR A 36 10.04 -7.00 1.25
N LEU A 37 9.74 -8.23 0.84
CA LEU A 37 10.74 -9.25 0.50
C LEU A 37 11.16 -9.18 -0.99
N GLU A 38 10.49 -8.35 -1.78
CA GLU A 38 10.90 -8.10 -3.17
C GLU A 38 12.29 -7.47 -3.21
N ARG A 39 13.07 -7.82 -4.23
CA ARG A 39 14.45 -7.36 -4.39
C ARG A 39 14.58 -6.19 -5.35
N GLU A 40 13.60 -6.04 -6.25
CA GLU A 40 13.55 -4.97 -7.23
C GLU A 40 12.10 -4.58 -7.54
N ALA A 41 11.89 -3.33 -7.91
CA ALA A 41 10.59 -2.89 -8.38
C ALA A 41 10.37 -3.38 -9.83
N PRO A 42 9.17 -3.90 -10.16
CA PRO A 42 8.86 -4.39 -11.50
C PRO A 42 8.91 -3.27 -12.55
N ASP A 43 8.77 -3.63 -13.82
CA ASP A 43 8.42 -2.67 -14.86
C ASP A 43 6.92 -2.34 -14.84
N TRP A 44 6.54 -1.30 -15.62
CA TRP A 44 5.15 -0.87 -15.70
C TRP A 44 4.21 -1.96 -16.20
N ASP A 45 4.61 -2.68 -17.23
CA ASP A 45 3.73 -3.69 -17.86
C ASP A 45 3.39 -4.84 -16.91
N HIS A 46 4.35 -5.23 -16.07
CA HIS A 46 4.11 -6.23 -15.03
C HIS A 46 3.18 -5.67 -13.94
N PHE A 47 3.44 -4.46 -13.48
CA PHE A 47 2.62 -3.81 -12.46
C PHE A 47 1.19 -3.60 -12.96
N ASP A 48 1.01 -3.09 -14.17
CA ASP A 48 -0.31 -2.80 -14.77
C ASP A 48 -1.17 -4.06 -14.90
N ARG A 49 -0.58 -5.19 -15.31
CA ARG A 49 -1.29 -6.48 -15.41
C ARG A 49 -1.68 -7.08 -14.06
N SER A 50 -0.93 -6.78 -13.00
CA SER A 50 -1.11 -7.41 -11.68
C SER A 50 -1.95 -6.59 -10.71
N HIS A 51 -2.29 -5.34 -11.05
CA HIS A 51 -3.02 -4.43 -10.17
C HIS A 51 -4.23 -3.82 -10.88
N PRO A 52 -5.46 -3.96 -10.33
CA PRO A 52 -6.66 -3.38 -10.90
C PRO A 52 -6.58 -1.86 -11.02
N THR A 53 -7.03 -1.31 -12.15
CA THR A 53 -6.94 0.14 -12.43
C THR A 53 -7.78 1.00 -11.51
N GLU A 54 -8.92 0.48 -11.08
CA GLU A 54 -9.88 1.14 -10.19
C GLU A 54 -9.40 1.30 -8.75
N CYS A 55 -8.39 0.55 -8.34
CA CYS A 55 -7.88 0.53 -6.97
C CYS A 55 -6.36 0.74 -6.93
N ARG A 56 -5.88 1.77 -7.63
CA ARG A 56 -4.48 2.21 -7.56
C ARG A 56 -4.37 3.72 -7.64
N PHE A 57 -3.69 4.33 -6.66
CA PHE A 57 -3.63 5.77 -6.47
C PHE A 57 -2.24 6.27 -6.18
N VAL A 58 -2.01 7.55 -6.48
CA VAL A 58 -0.85 8.31 -6.05
C VAL A 58 -1.29 9.45 -5.15
N ALA A 59 -0.47 9.77 -4.16
CA ALA A 59 -0.59 11.00 -3.38
C ALA A 59 0.32 12.05 -3.98
N ARG A 60 -0.22 13.23 -4.27
CA ARG A 60 0.50 14.32 -4.92
C ARG A 60 0.55 15.55 -4.03
N ASP A 61 1.70 16.22 -3.98
CA ASP A 61 1.82 17.54 -3.36
C ASP A 61 1.07 18.57 -4.23
N GLY A 62 0.03 19.17 -3.67
CA GLY A 62 -0.83 20.11 -4.40
C GLY A 62 -0.13 21.38 -4.86
N SER A 63 1.04 21.72 -4.29
CA SER A 63 1.82 22.91 -4.68
C SER A 63 2.91 22.62 -5.70
N ARG A 64 3.52 21.44 -5.63
CA ARG A 64 4.67 21.05 -6.46
C ARG A 64 4.34 19.98 -7.50
N GLY A 65 3.19 19.33 -7.39
CA GLY A 65 2.82 18.21 -8.26
C GLY A 65 3.66 16.95 -8.07
N GLU A 66 4.54 16.91 -7.07
CA GLU A 66 5.43 15.79 -6.79
C GLU A 66 4.64 14.62 -6.19
N ILE A 67 4.95 13.39 -6.61
CA ILE A 67 4.35 12.19 -6.02
C ILE A 67 5.05 11.89 -4.69
N LEU A 68 4.24 11.85 -3.62
CA LEU A 68 4.65 11.63 -2.24
C LEU A 68 4.50 10.18 -1.79
N GLY A 69 3.71 9.38 -2.50
CA GLY A 69 3.44 7.99 -2.19
C GLY A 69 2.45 7.38 -3.16
N TRP A 70 2.23 6.09 -3.03
CA TRP A 70 1.28 5.35 -3.84
C TRP A 70 0.66 4.19 -3.06
N THR A 71 -0.49 3.73 -3.51
CA THR A 71 -1.18 2.54 -3.02
C THR A 71 -1.84 1.80 -4.16
N ALA A 72 -1.97 0.49 -4.05
CA ALA A 72 -2.63 -0.33 -5.04
C ALA A 72 -3.14 -1.64 -4.43
N LEU A 73 -4.18 -2.23 -5.04
CA LEU A 73 -4.58 -3.61 -4.79
C LEU A 73 -3.88 -4.57 -5.74
N GLY A 74 -3.48 -5.72 -5.21
CA GLY A 74 -3.01 -6.87 -5.98
C GLY A 74 -3.97 -8.05 -5.85
N HIS A 75 -3.96 -8.95 -6.82
CA HIS A 75 -4.82 -10.13 -6.81
C HIS A 75 -4.50 -11.06 -5.65
N TYR A 76 -5.53 -11.49 -4.90
CA TYR A 76 -5.39 -12.48 -3.85
C TYR A 76 -5.34 -13.90 -4.40
N SER A 77 -6.23 -14.23 -5.36
CA SER A 77 -6.38 -15.58 -5.91
C SER A 77 -7.02 -15.54 -7.30
N ALA A 78 -6.64 -16.49 -8.16
CA ALA A 78 -7.30 -16.70 -9.44
C ALA A 78 -8.69 -17.38 -9.31
N ARG A 79 -9.05 -17.86 -8.12
CA ARG A 79 -10.34 -18.52 -7.88
C ARG A 79 -11.45 -17.49 -7.75
N LYS A 80 -12.49 -17.63 -8.57
CA LYS A 80 -13.62 -16.68 -8.65
C LYS A 80 -14.34 -16.45 -7.30
N VAL A 81 -14.38 -17.46 -6.43
CA VAL A 81 -14.98 -17.34 -5.09
C VAL A 81 -14.29 -16.32 -4.19
N TYR A 82 -13.07 -15.90 -4.52
CA TYR A 82 -12.30 -14.87 -3.82
C TYR A 82 -12.18 -13.56 -4.60
N SER A 83 -13.07 -13.30 -5.58
CA SER A 83 -13.00 -12.11 -6.43
C SER A 83 -13.08 -10.76 -5.68
N GLY A 84 -13.66 -10.75 -4.49
CA GLY A 84 -13.71 -9.58 -3.62
C GLY A 84 -12.63 -9.56 -2.52
N VAL A 85 -11.57 -10.35 -2.67
CA VAL A 85 -10.43 -10.39 -1.75
C VAL A 85 -9.18 -9.91 -2.48
N ALA A 86 -8.42 -9.02 -1.86
CA ALA A 86 -7.20 -8.47 -2.47
C ALA A 86 -6.08 -8.28 -1.45
N TRP A 87 -4.84 -8.25 -1.92
CA TRP A 87 -3.69 -7.72 -1.19
C TRP A 87 -3.61 -6.23 -1.42
N GLU A 88 -3.34 -5.45 -0.36
CA GLU A 88 -3.03 -4.05 -0.50
C GLU A 88 -1.52 -3.81 -0.41
N SER A 89 -1.08 -2.71 -1.00
CA SER A 89 0.27 -2.19 -0.87
C SER A 89 0.23 -0.68 -0.73
N VAL A 90 1.02 -0.13 0.20
CA VAL A 90 1.20 1.32 0.37
C VAL A 90 2.67 1.65 0.58
N TYR A 91 3.15 2.64 -0.15
CA TYR A 91 4.53 3.14 -0.06
C TYR A 91 4.55 4.66 -0.02
N VAL A 92 5.35 5.21 0.87
CA VAL A 92 5.50 6.67 1.05
C VAL A 92 6.95 7.05 0.81
N ALA A 93 7.17 8.08 0.00
CA ALA A 93 8.49 8.63 -0.25
C ALA A 93 9.18 8.99 1.07
N GLU A 94 10.50 8.77 1.15
CA GLU A 94 11.26 8.96 2.38
C GLU A 94 11.05 10.35 3.01
N GLY A 95 11.11 11.41 2.19
CA GLY A 95 10.92 12.79 2.63
C GLY A 95 9.48 13.18 2.99
N ALA A 96 8.48 12.29 2.71
CA ALA A 96 7.06 12.54 2.97
C ALA A 96 6.49 11.68 4.12
N ARG A 97 7.33 10.87 4.77
CA ARG A 97 6.93 10.05 5.91
C ARG A 97 6.53 10.91 7.11
N GLY A 98 5.59 10.43 7.92
CA GLY A 98 5.10 11.14 9.10
C GLY A 98 4.19 12.34 8.82
N GLN A 99 3.84 12.60 7.56
CA GLN A 99 3.02 13.74 7.13
C GLN A 99 1.56 13.36 6.79
N GLY A 100 1.11 12.16 7.15
CA GLY A 100 -0.26 11.71 6.89
C GLY A 100 -0.50 11.10 5.50
N VAL A 101 0.50 11.08 4.62
CA VAL A 101 0.38 10.58 3.23
C VAL A 101 -0.12 9.14 3.19
N GLY A 102 0.48 8.23 3.96
CA GLY A 102 0.07 6.82 4.00
C GLY A 102 -1.37 6.64 4.48
N GLN A 103 -1.80 7.43 5.45
CA GLN A 103 -3.18 7.37 5.95
C GLN A 103 -4.19 7.86 4.90
N ALA A 104 -3.87 8.93 4.18
CA ALA A 104 -4.71 9.46 3.10
C ALA A 104 -4.84 8.43 1.96
N LEU A 105 -3.73 7.81 1.56
CA LEU A 105 -3.71 6.76 0.53
C LEU A 105 -4.55 5.55 0.93
N LEU A 106 -4.35 5.00 2.13
CA LEU A 106 -5.10 3.81 2.57
C LEU A 106 -6.59 4.08 2.73
N ARG A 107 -6.99 5.26 3.21
CA ARG A 107 -8.41 5.63 3.29
C ARG A 107 -9.06 5.69 1.91
N ALA A 108 -8.40 6.32 0.94
CA ALA A 108 -8.89 6.37 -0.43
C ALA A 108 -8.96 4.98 -1.07
N LEU A 109 -7.97 4.12 -0.80
CA LEU A 109 -7.97 2.74 -1.28
C LEU A 109 -9.12 1.93 -0.70
N ILE A 110 -9.38 2.01 0.61
CA ILE A 110 -10.49 1.32 1.27
C ILE A 110 -11.82 1.75 0.65
N GLU A 111 -12.08 3.05 0.52
CA GLU A 111 -13.29 3.57 -0.09
C GLU A 111 -13.48 3.09 -1.53
N ALA A 112 -12.45 3.20 -2.36
CA ALA A 112 -12.50 2.74 -3.74
C ALA A 112 -12.69 1.22 -3.84
N SER A 113 -12.08 0.44 -2.96
CA SER A 113 -12.23 -1.01 -2.92
C SER A 113 -13.65 -1.45 -2.60
N GLU A 114 -14.32 -0.77 -1.68
CA GLU A 114 -15.72 -1.03 -1.34
C GLU A 114 -16.66 -0.74 -2.53
N ILE A 115 -16.43 0.39 -3.21
CA ILE A 115 -17.17 0.74 -4.44
C ILE A 115 -16.95 -0.31 -5.54
N ALA A 116 -15.73 -0.83 -5.68
CA ALA A 116 -15.38 -1.87 -6.64
C ALA A 116 -15.84 -3.28 -6.23
N GLY A 117 -16.43 -3.45 -5.03
CA GLY A 117 -17.00 -4.71 -4.55
C GLY A 117 -16.02 -5.63 -3.83
N TYR A 118 -14.86 -5.12 -3.41
CA TYR A 118 -13.94 -5.88 -2.55
C TYR A 118 -14.45 -5.86 -1.11
N TRP A 119 -14.59 -7.03 -0.50
CA TRP A 119 -15.06 -7.19 0.88
C TRP A 119 -13.95 -7.44 1.88
N THR A 120 -12.76 -7.87 1.45
CA THR A 120 -11.62 -8.08 2.34
C THR A 120 -10.32 -7.63 1.69
N LEU A 121 -9.56 -6.79 2.39
CA LEU A 121 -8.20 -6.43 2.05
C LEU A 121 -7.23 -7.05 3.04
N PHE A 122 -6.18 -7.69 2.54
CA PHE A 122 -5.07 -8.20 3.35
C PHE A 122 -3.83 -7.32 3.22
N ALA A 123 -3.12 -7.17 4.32
CA ALA A 123 -1.79 -6.57 4.39
C ALA A 123 -0.80 -7.54 5.02
N GLY A 124 0.34 -7.74 4.38
CA GLY A 124 1.46 -8.48 4.94
C GLY A 124 2.60 -7.51 5.30
N ILE A 125 2.88 -7.35 6.59
CA ILE A 125 3.82 -6.34 7.08
C ILE A 125 4.93 -7.01 7.87
N MET A 126 6.21 -6.67 7.55
CA MET A 126 7.35 -7.15 8.35
C MET A 126 7.15 -6.84 9.83
N ALA A 127 7.40 -7.81 10.69
CA ALA A 127 7.14 -7.68 12.14
C ALA A 127 7.88 -6.49 12.76
N GLU A 128 9.01 -6.09 12.20
CA GLU A 128 9.83 -4.96 12.64
C GLU A 128 9.32 -3.61 12.14
N ASN A 129 8.48 -3.58 11.10
CA ASN A 129 7.94 -2.34 10.52
C ASN A 129 6.77 -1.80 11.36
N ARG A 130 7.10 -1.33 12.56
CA ARG A 130 6.11 -0.81 13.54
C ARG A 130 5.30 0.37 13.00
N ALA A 131 5.91 1.21 12.17
CA ALA A 131 5.24 2.38 11.58
C ALA A 131 4.11 1.95 10.65
N SER A 132 4.35 0.95 9.80
CA SER A 132 3.33 0.39 8.91
C SER A 132 2.23 -0.33 9.69
N LEU A 133 2.59 -1.15 10.69
CA LEU A 133 1.62 -1.81 11.56
C LEU A 133 0.67 -0.79 12.22
N ALA A 134 1.21 0.26 12.84
CA ALA A 134 0.41 1.32 13.48
C ALA A 134 -0.44 2.10 12.46
N LEU A 135 0.07 2.33 11.25
CA LEU A 135 -0.67 2.99 10.18
C LEU A 135 -1.92 2.18 9.80
N HIS A 136 -1.75 0.87 9.55
CA HIS A 136 -2.85 -0.01 9.15
C HIS A 136 -3.91 -0.15 10.25
N GLU A 137 -3.48 -0.35 11.50
CA GLU A 137 -4.41 -0.39 12.64
C GLU A 137 -5.22 0.90 12.79
N ARG A 138 -4.60 2.06 12.54
CA ARG A 138 -5.28 3.37 12.61
C ARG A 138 -6.38 3.53 11.55
N VAL A 139 -6.28 2.88 10.42
CA VAL A 139 -7.28 2.93 9.34
C VAL A 139 -8.24 1.73 9.36
N GLY A 140 -8.21 0.92 10.43
CA GLY A 140 -9.21 -0.11 10.68
C GLY A 140 -8.78 -1.54 10.32
N PHE A 141 -7.52 -1.79 9.96
CA PHE A 141 -7.03 -3.16 9.85
C PHE A 141 -6.87 -3.79 11.24
N ARG A 142 -7.21 -5.07 11.35
CA ARG A 142 -6.95 -5.87 12.54
C ARG A 142 -5.86 -6.91 12.27
N ARG A 143 -5.05 -7.23 13.27
CA ARG A 143 -4.06 -8.32 13.16
C ARG A 143 -4.78 -9.67 13.19
N ILE A 144 -4.40 -10.55 12.27
CA ILE A 144 -4.86 -11.95 12.24
C ILE A 144 -3.84 -12.84 12.95
N GLY A 145 -2.55 -12.65 12.65
CA GLY A 145 -1.48 -13.46 13.21
C GLY A 145 -0.13 -13.14 12.60
N THR A 146 0.88 -13.92 12.98
CA THR A 146 2.25 -13.80 12.47
C THR A 146 2.66 -15.06 11.72
N GLN A 147 3.02 -14.89 10.47
CA GLN A 147 3.62 -15.93 9.64
C GLN A 147 5.12 -15.94 9.93
N ARG A 148 5.55 -16.94 10.67
CA ARG A 148 6.95 -17.05 11.12
C ARG A 148 7.83 -17.50 9.97
N ARG A 149 8.96 -16.81 9.76
CA ARG A 149 9.96 -17.16 8.75
C ARG A 149 9.35 -17.38 7.37
N LEU A 150 8.49 -16.45 6.95
CA LEU A 150 7.73 -16.55 5.70
C LEU A 150 8.64 -16.49 4.47
N GLY A 151 9.70 -15.72 4.52
CA GLY A 151 10.67 -15.57 3.43
C GLY A 151 11.99 -15.00 3.92
N GLN A 152 12.97 -14.94 3.02
CA GLN A 152 14.29 -14.39 3.30
C GLN A 152 14.47 -13.02 2.67
N ASP A 153 15.05 -12.08 3.43
CA ASP A 153 15.46 -10.79 2.88
C ASP A 153 16.71 -10.92 1.98
N ALA A 154 17.16 -9.81 1.40
CA ALA A 154 18.33 -9.80 0.51
C ALA A 154 19.63 -10.28 1.18
N ALA A 155 19.72 -10.23 2.51
CA ALA A 155 20.84 -10.74 3.29
C ALA A 155 20.69 -12.22 3.69
N GLY A 156 19.64 -12.91 3.23
CA GLY A 156 19.37 -14.31 3.53
C GLY A 156 18.78 -14.55 4.93
N ARG A 157 18.37 -13.49 5.65
CA ARG A 157 17.76 -13.63 6.98
C ARG A 157 16.28 -13.95 6.84
N TRP A 158 15.83 -14.95 7.57
CA TRP A 158 14.40 -15.29 7.65
C TRP A 158 13.61 -14.16 8.36
N ARG A 159 12.49 -13.76 7.76
CA ARG A 159 11.67 -12.67 8.25
C ARG A 159 10.26 -13.16 8.62
N ASP A 160 9.77 -12.64 9.73
CA ASP A 160 8.40 -12.83 10.16
C ASP A 160 7.50 -11.74 9.53
N VAL A 161 6.31 -12.13 9.10
CA VAL A 161 5.32 -11.23 8.51
C VAL A 161 4.05 -11.26 9.34
N VAL A 162 3.62 -10.11 9.81
CA VAL A 162 2.31 -9.94 10.47
C VAL A 162 1.27 -9.82 9.38
N LEU A 163 0.25 -10.66 9.44
CA LEU A 163 -0.91 -10.62 8.56
C LEU A 163 -2.01 -9.79 9.21
N LEU A 164 -2.50 -8.78 8.51
CA LEU A 164 -3.64 -7.96 8.89
C LEU A 164 -4.73 -8.07 7.84
N GLU A 165 -5.97 -7.81 8.25
CA GLU A 165 -7.10 -7.69 7.34
C GLU A 165 -7.95 -6.46 7.65
N HIS A 166 -8.54 -5.90 6.61
CA HIS A 166 -9.67 -4.98 6.70
C HIS A 166 -10.88 -5.66 6.07
N ARG A 167 -11.92 -5.92 6.89
CA ARG A 167 -13.21 -6.46 6.41
C ARG A 167 -14.18 -5.32 6.26
N SER A 168 -14.71 -5.13 5.04
CA SER A 168 -15.70 -4.10 4.77
C SER A 168 -17.02 -4.40 5.48
N ASP A 169 -17.64 -3.37 6.02
CA ASP A 169 -19.01 -3.41 6.54
C ASP A 169 -20.06 -3.02 5.47
N VAL A 170 -19.59 -2.64 4.27
CA VAL A 170 -20.39 -2.17 3.15
C VAL A 170 -20.47 -3.21 2.05
N ALA A 171 -19.32 -3.68 1.57
CA ALA A 171 -19.25 -4.68 0.51
C ALA A 171 -19.31 -6.10 1.09
N GLY A 172 -20.14 -6.98 0.51
CA GLY A 172 -20.31 -8.37 0.94
C GLY A 172 -20.89 -8.51 2.35
N SER A 173 -21.85 -7.67 2.70
CA SER A 173 -22.52 -7.61 4.02
C SER A 173 -23.95 -8.14 4.01
N ASP A 174 -24.28 -9.05 3.11
CA ASP A 174 -25.61 -9.67 3.01
C ASP A 174 -25.88 -10.69 4.14
#